data_4142ae726805f34322b9c7b5de31d829
#
_entry.id   4142ae726805f34322b9c7b5de31d829
#
_cell.length_a   1.000
_cell.length_b   1.000
_cell.length_c   1.000
_cell.angle_alpha   90.00
_cell.angle_beta   90.00
_cell.angle_gamma   90.00
#
_symmetry.space_group_name_H-M   'P 1'
#
loop_
_entity.id
_entity.type
_entity.pdbx_description
1 polymer ?
#
loop_
_entity_poly.entity_id
_entity_poly.type
_entity_poly.pdbx_seq_one_letter_code
_entity_poly.pdbx_strand_id
1 'polypeptide(L)'
;MSGKLIVIEGLDGSGKSTQTELLQKKLAALSVDTKRIKLPDYDDPSSTLVRMYLGGEFGNDPSCVNVYAASSFYAVDRYASYSRHWKEDYLSGKVILADRYTSSNAVHQAVKLPQSEWDDYIKWLCDYEYEKLAVPKPDRIIYLDMPVDVSQRLMTKRYGGDEVKKDVHEANVEYLRRCAKAAAFAAEKMGWETVVCSENGEPRPIAAVSYTHLRAHETAANLV
;
A
#
# COMPACT_ATOMS: atom_id res chain seq x y z
N MET A 1 2.82 11.06 -23.50
CA MET A 1 3.29 11.17 -22.10
C MET A 1 2.83 9.91 -21.38
N SER A 2 3.63 9.35 -20.48
CA SER A 2 3.18 8.24 -19.63
C SER A 2 2.03 8.69 -18.72
N GLY A 3 1.19 7.76 -18.28
CA GLY A 3 0.13 8.01 -17.32
C GLY A 3 0.66 8.45 -15.95
N LYS A 4 -0.25 8.57 -15.01
CA LYS A 4 0.07 8.88 -13.63
C LYS A 4 -0.15 7.64 -12.76
N LEU A 5 0.69 7.43 -11.77
CA LEU A 5 0.54 6.36 -10.78
C LEU A 5 0.26 6.96 -9.39
N ILE A 6 -0.95 6.73 -8.89
CA ILE A 6 -1.39 7.17 -7.58
C ILE A 6 -1.57 5.94 -6.69
N VAL A 7 -0.87 5.92 -5.57
CA VAL A 7 -0.91 4.81 -4.62
C VAL A 7 -1.73 5.19 -3.40
N ILE A 8 -2.64 4.31 -2.99
CA ILE A 8 -3.31 4.38 -1.69
C ILE A 8 -2.63 3.38 -0.76
N GLU A 9 -1.97 3.90 0.25
CA GLU A 9 -1.23 3.11 1.24
C GLU A 9 -1.90 3.20 2.62
N GLY A 10 -1.62 2.26 3.50
CA GLY A 10 -2.10 2.22 4.88
C GLY A 10 -2.09 0.81 5.44
N LEU A 11 -2.20 0.68 6.76
CA LEU A 11 -2.30 -0.60 7.43
C LEU A 11 -3.60 -1.34 7.08
N ASP A 12 -3.67 -2.63 7.41
CA ASP A 12 -4.88 -3.41 7.18
C ASP A 12 -6.04 -2.86 8.02
N GLY A 13 -7.23 -2.83 7.44
CA GLY A 13 -8.39 -2.17 8.05
C GLY A 13 -8.45 -0.64 7.93
N SER A 14 -7.48 0.03 7.30
CA SER A 14 -7.49 1.49 7.11
C SER A 14 -8.47 2.01 6.04
N GLY A 15 -9.09 1.11 5.27
CA GLY A 15 -10.08 1.48 4.25
C GLY A 15 -9.51 1.73 2.85
N LYS A 16 -8.27 1.31 2.56
CA LYS A 16 -7.60 1.48 1.25
C LYS A 16 -8.50 1.16 0.05
N SER A 17 -9.01 -0.07 -0.02
CA SER A 17 -9.82 -0.52 -1.18
C SER A 17 -11.07 0.34 -1.37
N THR A 18 -11.72 0.75 -0.27
CA THR A 18 -12.90 1.64 -0.30
C THR A 18 -12.52 3.02 -0.86
N GLN A 19 -11.41 3.59 -0.38
CA GLN A 19 -10.96 4.91 -0.83
C GLN A 19 -10.48 4.89 -2.28
N THR A 20 -9.81 3.81 -2.70
CA THR A 20 -9.40 3.62 -4.11
C THR A 20 -10.61 3.56 -5.03
N GLU A 21 -11.68 2.84 -4.64
CA GLU A 21 -12.92 2.76 -5.41
C GLU A 21 -13.63 4.12 -5.51
N LEU A 22 -13.70 4.85 -4.41
CA LEU A 22 -14.34 6.18 -4.39
C LEU A 22 -13.56 7.18 -5.23
N LEU A 23 -12.22 7.14 -5.18
CA LEU A 23 -11.36 7.97 -6.02
C LEU A 23 -11.58 7.64 -7.49
N GLN A 24 -11.64 6.35 -7.85
CA GLN A 24 -11.93 5.93 -9.22
C GLN A 24 -13.27 6.48 -9.72
N LYS A 25 -14.34 6.35 -8.94
CA LYS A 25 -15.67 6.87 -9.29
C LYS A 25 -15.66 8.38 -9.53
N LYS A 26 -14.93 9.13 -8.72
CA LYS A 26 -14.81 10.59 -8.85
C LYS A 26 -14.01 10.99 -10.08
N LEU A 27 -12.89 10.33 -10.37
CA LEU A 27 -12.10 10.58 -11.58
C LEU A 27 -12.91 10.25 -12.85
N ALA A 28 -13.67 9.17 -12.82
CA ALA A 28 -14.60 8.82 -13.92
C ALA A 28 -15.66 9.90 -14.15
N ALA A 29 -16.22 10.50 -13.09
CA ALA A 29 -17.15 11.62 -13.20
C ALA A 29 -16.51 12.88 -13.81
N LEU A 30 -15.20 13.01 -13.75
CA LEU A 30 -14.40 14.06 -14.40
C LEU A 30 -13.87 13.66 -15.78
N SER A 31 -14.35 12.52 -16.33
CA SER A 31 -13.92 11.96 -17.62
C SER A 31 -12.42 11.60 -17.68
N VAL A 32 -11.79 11.33 -16.53
CA VAL A 32 -10.41 10.83 -16.45
C VAL A 32 -10.41 9.33 -16.61
N ASP A 33 -9.68 8.82 -17.61
CA ASP A 33 -9.53 7.36 -17.80
C ASP A 33 -8.59 6.77 -16.76
N THR A 34 -9.08 5.77 -16.03
CA THR A 34 -8.37 5.17 -14.90
C THR A 34 -8.33 3.66 -14.98
N LYS A 35 -7.25 3.08 -14.48
CA LYS A 35 -7.18 1.64 -14.20
C LYS A 35 -6.85 1.41 -12.73
N ARG A 36 -7.64 0.57 -12.06
CA ARG A 36 -7.35 0.15 -10.70
C ARG A 36 -6.54 -1.13 -10.70
N ILE A 37 -5.52 -1.17 -9.87
CA ILE A 37 -4.71 -2.35 -9.56
C ILE A 37 -4.69 -2.58 -8.05
N LYS A 38 -4.48 -3.82 -7.65
CA LYS A 38 -4.30 -4.20 -6.24
C LYS A 38 -3.10 -5.14 -6.15
N LEU A 39 -2.22 -4.86 -5.22
CA LEU A 39 -1.02 -5.66 -4.97
C LEU A 39 -0.97 -6.11 -3.50
N PRO A 40 -0.53 -7.34 -3.22
CA PRO A 40 -0.14 -8.37 -4.20
C PRO A 40 -1.30 -8.77 -5.10
N ASP A 41 -0.96 -9.24 -6.32
CA ASP A 41 -1.94 -9.78 -7.27
C ASP A 41 -2.20 -11.26 -6.95
N TYR A 42 -3.04 -11.50 -5.93
CA TYR A 42 -3.28 -12.84 -5.41
C TYR A 42 -3.89 -13.82 -6.42
N ASP A 43 -4.54 -13.32 -7.45
CA ASP A 43 -5.16 -14.13 -8.50
C ASP A 43 -4.15 -14.54 -9.58
N ASP A 44 -2.98 -13.87 -9.64
CA ASP A 44 -1.90 -14.20 -10.58
C ASP A 44 -0.86 -15.15 -9.94
N PRO A 45 -0.32 -16.13 -10.70
CA PRO A 45 0.74 -17.02 -10.22
C PRO A 45 2.01 -16.31 -9.73
N SER A 46 2.26 -15.07 -10.15
CA SER A 46 3.41 -14.27 -9.70
C SER A 46 3.44 -14.07 -8.19
N SER A 47 2.29 -14.06 -7.53
CA SER A 47 2.17 -13.89 -6.08
C SER A 47 2.40 -15.17 -5.26
N THR A 48 2.81 -16.28 -5.90
CA THR A 48 2.98 -17.57 -5.21
C THR A 48 3.92 -17.46 -4.00
N LEU A 49 5.10 -16.86 -4.17
CA LEU A 49 6.06 -16.68 -3.05
C LEU A 49 5.49 -15.78 -1.93
N VAL A 50 4.70 -14.78 -2.29
CA VAL A 50 4.01 -13.93 -1.31
C VAL A 50 2.98 -14.75 -0.52
N ARG A 51 2.19 -15.60 -1.20
CA ARG A 51 1.21 -16.48 -0.53
C ARG A 51 1.89 -17.48 0.40
N MET A 52 2.98 -18.12 -0.03
CA MET A 52 3.79 -19.04 0.78
C MET A 52 4.33 -18.32 2.03
N TYR A 53 4.85 -17.10 1.85
CA TYR A 53 5.37 -16.29 2.96
C TYR A 53 4.28 -15.92 3.97
N LEU A 54 3.16 -15.39 3.52
CA LEU A 54 2.03 -15.01 4.38
C LEU A 54 1.32 -16.21 5.01
N GLY A 55 1.35 -17.36 4.31
CA GLY A 55 0.84 -18.66 4.81
C GLY A 55 1.74 -19.35 5.82
N GLY A 56 2.93 -18.78 6.12
CA GLY A 56 3.86 -19.32 7.12
C GLY A 56 4.71 -20.49 6.63
N GLU A 57 4.77 -20.79 5.32
CA GLU A 57 5.58 -21.90 4.80
C GLU A 57 7.10 -21.70 5.00
N PHE A 58 7.53 -20.45 5.21
CA PHE A 58 8.92 -20.12 5.57
C PHE A 58 9.12 -19.87 7.07
N GLY A 59 8.10 -20.17 7.89
CA GLY A 59 8.06 -19.94 9.35
C GLY A 59 6.89 -19.03 9.74
N ASN A 60 6.41 -19.23 10.98
CA ASN A 60 5.21 -18.56 11.51
C ASN A 60 5.46 -17.15 12.07
N ASP A 61 6.69 -16.65 11.99
CA ASP A 61 7.05 -15.31 12.43
C ASP A 61 7.54 -14.49 11.23
N PRO A 62 7.09 -13.23 11.06
CA PRO A 62 7.55 -12.37 9.97
C PRO A 62 9.06 -12.23 9.84
N SER A 63 9.81 -12.44 10.93
CA SER A 63 11.28 -12.37 10.97
C SER A 63 11.99 -13.59 10.39
N CYS A 64 11.28 -14.72 10.17
CA CYS A 64 11.87 -15.95 9.60
C CYS A 64 12.44 -15.72 8.19
N VAL A 65 11.88 -14.77 7.45
CA VAL A 65 12.40 -14.34 6.14
C VAL A 65 13.05 -12.98 6.29
N ASN A 66 14.31 -12.85 5.89
CA ASN A 66 15.01 -11.56 5.98
C ASN A 66 14.32 -10.47 5.14
N VAL A 67 14.60 -9.22 5.47
CA VAL A 67 13.94 -8.05 4.86
C VAL A 67 14.08 -8.01 3.34
N TYR A 68 15.25 -8.34 2.80
CA TYR A 68 15.53 -8.25 1.37
C TYR A 68 14.83 -9.36 0.58
N ALA A 69 14.86 -10.59 1.09
CA ALA A 69 14.17 -11.72 0.47
C ALA A 69 12.65 -11.51 0.46
N ALA A 70 12.06 -11.12 1.60
CA ALA A 70 10.64 -10.84 1.67
C ALA A 70 10.24 -9.69 0.72
N SER A 71 11.02 -8.60 0.69
CA SER A 71 10.78 -7.50 -0.25
C SER A 71 10.83 -7.95 -1.70
N SER A 72 11.76 -8.87 -2.03
CA SER A 72 11.89 -9.40 -3.39
C SER A 72 10.68 -10.22 -3.83
N PHE A 73 10.03 -10.96 -2.93
CA PHE A 73 8.80 -11.69 -3.26
C PHE A 73 7.70 -10.74 -3.76
N TYR A 74 7.51 -9.62 -3.06
CA TYR A 74 6.55 -8.59 -3.46
C TYR A 74 7.00 -7.82 -4.71
N ALA A 75 8.29 -7.59 -4.86
CA ALA A 75 8.83 -6.85 -6.00
C ALA A 75 8.66 -7.62 -7.32
N VAL A 76 8.89 -8.95 -7.34
CA VAL A 76 8.70 -9.75 -8.55
C VAL A 76 7.23 -9.91 -8.91
N ASP A 77 6.33 -10.01 -7.94
CA ASP A 77 4.88 -9.97 -8.17
C ASP A 77 4.48 -8.64 -8.82
N ARG A 78 4.96 -7.52 -8.29
CA ARG A 78 4.72 -6.17 -8.80
C ARG A 78 5.25 -5.98 -10.23
N TYR A 79 6.46 -6.45 -10.50
CA TYR A 79 7.04 -6.42 -11.84
C TYR A 79 6.21 -7.24 -12.84
N ALA A 80 5.78 -8.44 -12.46
CA ALA A 80 4.95 -9.30 -13.30
C ALA A 80 3.60 -8.65 -13.58
N SER A 81 2.94 -8.13 -12.53
CA SER A 81 1.68 -7.38 -12.65
C SER A 81 1.84 -6.19 -13.60
N TYR A 82 2.89 -5.36 -13.41
CA TYR A 82 3.18 -4.25 -14.32
C TYR A 82 3.31 -4.71 -15.76
N SER A 83 4.21 -5.63 -16.00
CA SER A 83 4.60 -6.03 -17.35
C SER A 83 3.46 -6.69 -18.13
N ARG A 84 2.57 -7.42 -17.45
CA ARG A 84 1.52 -8.24 -18.07
C ARG A 84 0.16 -7.55 -18.11
N HIS A 85 -0.16 -6.70 -17.11
CA HIS A 85 -1.54 -6.30 -16.91
C HIS A 85 -1.83 -4.81 -17.06
N TRP A 86 -0.83 -3.92 -16.83
CA TRP A 86 -1.13 -2.49 -16.83
C TRP A 86 -0.06 -1.58 -17.47
N LYS A 87 1.03 -2.14 -17.99
CA LYS A 87 2.08 -1.37 -18.68
C LYS A 87 1.54 -0.58 -19.87
N GLU A 88 0.74 -1.21 -20.71
CA GLU A 88 0.16 -0.55 -21.90
C GLU A 88 -0.79 0.58 -21.49
N ASP A 89 -1.66 0.36 -20.50
CA ASP A 89 -2.56 1.37 -19.96
C ASP A 89 -1.77 2.58 -19.42
N TYR A 90 -0.71 2.31 -18.65
CA TYR A 90 0.16 3.37 -18.12
C TYR A 90 0.86 4.14 -19.25
N LEU A 91 1.43 3.45 -20.23
CA LEU A 91 2.11 4.09 -21.35
C LEU A 91 1.15 4.84 -22.31
N SER A 92 -0.12 4.46 -22.36
CA SER A 92 -1.16 5.16 -23.11
C SER A 92 -1.68 6.43 -22.44
N GLY A 93 -1.24 6.72 -21.21
CA GLY A 93 -1.59 7.95 -20.50
C GLY A 93 -2.70 7.79 -19.46
N LYS A 94 -3.19 6.56 -19.16
CA LYS A 94 -4.19 6.35 -18.12
C LYS A 94 -3.66 6.63 -16.72
N VAL A 95 -4.53 7.05 -15.83
CA VAL A 95 -4.23 7.15 -14.40
C VAL A 95 -4.38 5.78 -13.75
N ILE A 96 -3.28 5.27 -13.19
CA ILE A 96 -3.26 3.99 -12.45
C ILE A 96 -3.50 4.27 -10.98
N LEU A 97 -4.53 3.65 -10.41
CA LEU A 97 -4.86 3.72 -9.00
C LEU A 97 -4.45 2.39 -8.33
N ALA A 98 -3.41 2.44 -7.52
CA ALA A 98 -2.88 1.25 -6.86
C ALA A 98 -3.34 1.16 -5.39
N ASP A 99 -3.99 0.05 -5.03
CA ASP A 99 -4.19 -0.37 -3.63
C ASP A 99 -2.94 -1.16 -3.22
N ARG A 100 -2.03 -0.52 -2.51
CA ARG A 100 -0.65 -0.92 -2.20
C ARG A 100 0.32 -0.88 -3.40
N TYR A 101 1.58 -0.65 -3.09
CA TYR A 101 2.69 -0.64 -4.06
C TYR A 101 4.03 -0.91 -3.35
N THR A 102 5.15 -0.40 -3.87
CA THR A 102 6.49 -0.45 -3.23
C THR A 102 6.49 0.13 -1.82
N SER A 103 5.66 1.14 -1.57
CA SER A 103 5.44 1.74 -0.25
C SER A 103 5.11 0.71 0.84
N SER A 104 4.35 -0.35 0.51
CA SER A 104 4.04 -1.41 1.47
C SER A 104 5.29 -2.16 1.97
N ASN A 105 6.34 -2.30 1.17
CA ASN A 105 7.61 -2.85 1.64
C ASN A 105 8.28 -1.91 2.65
N ALA A 106 8.28 -0.59 2.40
CA ALA A 106 8.80 0.39 3.36
C ALA A 106 8.03 0.37 4.70
N VAL A 107 6.75 0.03 4.69
CA VAL A 107 5.92 -0.09 5.91
C VAL A 107 6.13 -1.43 6.61
N HIS A 108 6.00 -2.54 5.89
CA HIS A 108 5.88 -3.88 6.49
C HIS A 108 7.22 -4.63 6.58
N GLN A 109 8.20 -4.30 5.75
CA GLN A 109 9.47 -5.01 5.78
C GLN A 109 10.56 -4.24 6.55
N ALA A 110 10.56 -2.90 6.51
CA ALA A 110 11.53 -2.09 7.27
C ALA A 110 11.56 -2.43 8.76
N VAL A 111 10.42 -2.79 9.34
CA VAL A 111 10.30 -3.13 10.77
C VAL A 111 11.09 -4.38 11.19
N LYS A 112 11.60 -5.16 10.26
CA LYS A 112 12.50 -6.28 10.52
C LYS A 112 13.91 -5.82 10.87
N LEU A 113 14.24 -4.58 10.55
CA LEU A 113 15.52 -3.93 10.85
C LEU A 113 15.40 -3.01 12.05
N PRO A 114 16.53 -2.70 12.73
CA PRO A 114 16.61 -1.57 13.65
C PRO A 114 16.23 -0.27 12.94
N GLN A 115 15.62 0.67 13.65
CA GLN A 115 15.17 1.95 13.06
C GLN A 115 16.34 2.75 12.43
N SER A 116 17.54 2.61 12.95
CA SER A 116 18.75 3.26 12.39
C SER A 116 19.08 2.80 10.96
N GLU A 117 18.55 1.66 10.52
CA GLU A 117 18.80 1.10 9.19
C GLU A 117 17.66 1.37 8.20
N TRP A 118 16.54 1.97 8.64
CA TRP A 118 15.37 2.20 7.79
C TRP A 118 15.66 3.11 6.59
N ASP A 119 16.47 4.13 6.78
CA ASP A 119 16.83 5.05 5.68
C ASP A 119 17.60 4.33 4.57
N ASP A 120 18.57 3.52 4.92
CA ASP A 120 19.39 2.78 3.96
C ASP A 120 18.59 1.67 3.29
N TYR A 121 17.69 1.02 4.03
CA TYR A 121 16.74 0.07 3.45
C TYR A 121 15.80 0.73 2.44
N ILE A 122 15.25 1.90 2.73
CA ILE A 122 14.37 2.64 1.81
C ILE A 122 15.13 3.04 0.54
N LYS A 123 16.39 3.49 0.66
CA LYS A 123 17.24 3.79 -0.51
C LYS A 123 17.46 2.54 -1.37
N TRP A 124 17.80 1.41 -0.73
CA TRP A 124 17.97 0.13 -1.41
C TRP A 124 16.67 -0.29 -2.12
N LEU A 125 15.53 -0.18 -1.44
CA LEU A 125 14.22 -0.55 -1.98
C LEU A 125 13.88 0.29 -3.23
N CYS A 126 14.11 1.59 -3.18
CA CYS A 126 13.88 2.48 -4.30
C CYS A 126 14.81 2.17 -5.49
N ASP A 127 16.10 1.94 -5.24
CA ASP A 127 17.05 1.54 -6.28
C ASP A 127 16.65 0.20 -6.89
N TYR A 128 16.32 -0.79 -6.06
CA TYR A 128 15.96 -2.13 -6.51
C TYR A 128 14.71 -2.11 -7.40
N GLU A 129 13.62 -1.49 -6.93
CA GLU A 129 12.35 -1.53 -7.66
C GLU A 129 12.27 -0.52 -8.81
N TYR A 130 12.70 0.71 -8.60
CA TYR A 130 12.53 1.75 -9.62
C TYR A 130 13.67 1.79 -10.64
N GLU A 131 14.92 1.50 -10.24
CA GLU A 131 16.07 1.57 -11.13
C GLU A 131 16.43 0.19 -11.72
N LYS A 132 16.42 -0.89 -10.92
CA LYS A 132 16.83 -2.23 -11.40
C LYS A 132 15.68 -2.99 -12.05
N LEU A 133 14.50 -3.05 -11.40
CA LEU A 133 13.30 -3.66 -11.97
C LEU A 133 12.54 -2.72 -12.91
N ALA A 134 12.83 -1.44 -12.87
CA ALA A 134 12.24 -0.39 -13.70
C ALA A 134 10.69 -0.37 -13.66
N VAL A 135 10.10 -0.69 -12.50
CA VAL A 135 8.67 -0.45 -12.31
C VAL A 135 8.41 1.05 -12.13
N PRO A 136 7.28 1.58 -12.59
CA PRO A 136 7.00 3.01 -12.48
C PRO A 136 7.09 3.54 -11.05
N LYS A 137 7.80 4.65 -10.85
CA LYS A 137 7.78 5.36 -9.57
C LYS A 137 6.43 6.06 -9.41
N PRO A 138 5.79 5.97 -8.22
CA PRO A 138 4.54 6.69 -7.97
C PRO A 138 4.70 8.21 -8.12
N ASP A 139 3.73 8.85 -8.80
CA ASP A 139 3.62 10.31 -8.81
C ASP A 139 3.14 10.83 -7.46
N ARG A 140 2.26 10.05 -6.78
CA ARG A 140 1.74 10.36 -5.46
C ARG A 140 1.51 9.09 -4.64
N ILE A 141 1.74 9.19 -3.33
CA ILE A 141 1.39 8.16 -2.36
C ILE A 141 0.53 8.84 -1.29
N ILE A 142 -0.71 8.37 -1.13
CA ILE A 142 -1.66 8.82 -0.13
C ILE A 142 -1.68 7.79 0.99
N TYR A 143 -1.15 8.14 2.14
CA TYR A 143 -1.12 7.28 3.30
C TYR A 143 -2.34 7.51 4.19
N LEU A 144 -3.14 6.47 4.36
CA LEU A 144 -4.30 6.45 5.26
C LEU A 144 -3.83 6.14 6.68
N ASP A 145 -3.62 7.18 7.47
CA ASP A 145 -3.20 7.05 8.87
C ASP A 145 -4.39 6.67 9.75
N MET A 146 -4.49 5.36 10.01
CA MET A 146 -5.50 4.75 10.88
C MET A 146 -4.80 4.11 12.07
N PRO A 147 -5.09 4.52 13.32
CA PRO A 147 -4.52 3.90 14.50
C PRO A 147 -4.77 2.39 14.53
N VAL A 148 -3.76 1.62 14.96
CA VAL A 148 -3.82 0.15 14.97
C VAL A 148 -5.03 -0.37 15.75
N ASP A 149 -5.33 0.21 16.91
CA ASP A 149 -6.45 -0.24 17.74
C ASP A 149 -7.81 -0.01 17.05
N VAL A 150 -7.94 1.07 16.27
CA VAL A 150 -9.15 1.34 15.47
C VAL A 150 -9.23 0.37 14.30
N SER A 151 -8.13 0.16 13.57
CA SER A 151 -8.08 -0.75 12.43
C SER A 151 -8.37 -2.20 12.84
N GLN A 152 -7.83 -2.65 13.99
CA GLN A 152 -8.10 -3.99 14.53
C GLN A 152 -9.60 -4.18 14.85
N ARG A 153 -10.27 -3.19 15.46
CA ARG A 153 -11.73 -3.26 15.70
C ARG A 153 -12.51 -3.36 14.38
N LEU A 154 -12.12 -2.61 13.36
CA LEU A 154 -12.77 -2.66 12.05
C LEU A 154 -12.56 -4.02 11.36
N MET A 155 -11.37 -4.60 11.46
CA MET A 155 -11.09 -5.94 10.91
C MET A 155 -11.85 -7.05 11.64
N THR A 156 -11.87 -7.05 12.97
CA THR A 156 -12.66 -8.02 13.77
C THR A 156 -14.15 -7.97 13.36
N LYS A 157 -14.70 -6.75 13.19
CA LYS A 157 -16.08 -6.59 12.69
C LYS A 157 -16.26 -7.15 11.28
N ARG A 158 -15.30 -6.92 10.38
CA ARG A 158 -15.30 -7.42 8.99
C ARG A 158 -15.26 -8.95 8.92
N TYR A 159 -14.49 -9.59 9.78
CA TYR A 159 -14.37 -11.06 9.85
C TYR A 159 -15.46 -11.73 10.69
N GLY A 160 -16.42 -10.96 11.24
CA GLY A 160 -17.49 -11.48 12.08
C GLY A 160 -16.99 -12.09 13.39
N GLY A 161 -15.84 -11.63 13.90
CA GLY A 161 -15.20 -12.15 15.11
C GLY A 161 -14.30 -13.37 14.88
N ASP A 162 -14.12 -13.83 13.64
CA ASP A 162 -13.27 -14.98 13.29
C ASP A 162 -11.80 -14.57 13.15
N GLU A 163 -11.05 -14.73 14.24
CA GLU A 163 -9.61 -14.39 14.29
C GLU A 163 -8.72 -15.32 13.43
N VAL A 164 -9.21 -16.51 13.05
CA VAL A 164 -8.47 -17.47 12.21
C VAL A 164 -8.28 -16.94 10.78
N LYS A 165 -9.09 -15.98 10.36
CA LYS A 165 -8.99 -15.35 9.03
C LYS A 165 -7.88 -14.31 8.91
N LYS A 166 -7.21 -13.97 10.00
CA LYS A 166 -6.07 -13.04 9.99
C LYS A 166 -4.81 -13.76 9.52
N ASP A 167 -4.04 -13.12 8.64
CA ASP A 167 -2.72 -13.62 8.27
C ASP A 167 -1.68 -13.39 9.39
N VAL A 168 -0.45 -13.89 9.17
CA VAL A 168 0.67 -13.80 10.15
C VAL A 168 0.96 -12.34 10.55
N HIS A 169 0.77 -11.37 9.66
CA HIS A 169 0.99 -9.95 9.94
C HIS A 169 -0.19 -9.34 10.70
N GLU A 170 -1.41 -9.62 10.27
CA GLU A 170 -2.65 -9.07 10.87
C GLU A 170 -2.87 -9.55 12.31
N ALA A 171 -2.42 -10.75 12.63
CA ALA A 171 -2.54 -11.34 13.96
C ALA A 171 -1.58 -10.72 15.01
N ASN A 172 -0.48 -10.09 14.58
CA ASN A 172 0.55 -9.55 15.45
C ASN A 172 0.41 -8.04 15.67
N VAL A 173 -0.32 -7.64 16.71
CA VAL A 173 -0.60 -6.21 17.01
C VAL A 173 0.68 -5.41 17.28
N GLU A 174 1.68 -5.98 17.96
CA GLU A 174 2.93 -5.27 18.22
C GLU A 174 3.72 -5.03 16.92
N TYR A 175 3.72 -6.02 16.03
CA TYR A 175 4.25 -5.85 14.68
C TYR A 175 3.54 -4.72 13.93
N LEU A 176 2.21 -4.66 13.98
CA LEU A 176 1.44 -3.60 13.33
C LEU A 176 1.74 -2.22 13.93
N ARG A 177 1.95 -2.11 15.25
CA ARG A 177 2.39 -0.83 15.87
C ARG A 177 3.77 -0.39 15.38
N ARG A 178 4.68 -1.32 15.18
CA ARG A 178 5.98 -1.03 14.55
C ARG A 178 5.80 -0.61 13.10
N CYS A 179 4.91 -1.26 12.35
CA CYS A 179 4.55 -0.87 10.98
C CYS A 179 3.98 0.55 10.91
N ALA A 180 3.14 0.96 11.88
CA ALA A 180 2.64 2.34 11.95
C ALA A 180 3.77 3.36 12.12
N LYS A 181 4.78 3.05 12.96
CA LYS A 181 5.99 3.89 13.11
C LYS A 181 6.81 3.95 11.83
N ALA A 182 7.00 2.81 11.16
CA ALA A 182 7.73 2.76 9.90
C ALA A 182 6.98 3.51 8.79
N ALA A 183 5.65 3.44 8.77
CA ALA A 183 4.82 4.20 7.82
C ALA A 183 4.97 5.71 8.03
N ALA A 184 4.92 6.20 9.27
CA ALA A 184 5.13 7.61 9.57
C ALA A 184 6.54 8.07 9.14
N PHE A 185 7.57 7.28 9.44
CA PHE A 185 8.95 7.55 9.01
C PHE A 185 9.07 7.60 7.47
N ALA A 186 8.51 6.59 6.78
CA ALA A 186 8.55 6.53 5.32
C ALA A 186 7.76 7.67 4.68
N ALA A 187 6.61 8.02 5.25
CA ALA A 187 5.78 9.14 4.77
C ALA A 187 6.53 10.47 4.83
N GLU A 188 7.20 10.76 5.96
CA GLU A 188 8.04 11.94 6.11
C GLU A 188 9.23 11.92 5.14
N LYS A 189 9.96 10.80 5.09
CA LYS A 189 11.18 10.66 4.29
C LYS A 189 10.93 10.73 2.79
N MET A 190 9.83 10.16 2.32
CA MET A 190 9.48 10.03 0.90
C MET A 190 8.43 11.06 0.45
N GLY A 191 7.98 11.95 1.32
CA GLY A 191 7.02 13.00 1.00
C GLY A 191 5.63 12.48 0.67
N TRP A 192 5.13 11.46 1.41
CA TRP A 192 3.77 10.97 1.20
C TRP A 192 2.74 11.94 1.77
N GLU A 193 1.58 11.97 1.15
CA GLU A 193 0.44 12.71 1.65
C GLU A 193 -0.28 11.90 2.74
N THR A 194 -0.22 12.35 3.97
CA THR A 194 -0.85 11.65 5.11
C THR A 194 -2.27 12.16 5.34
N VAL A 195 -3.22 11.24 5.40
CA VAL A 195 -4.63 11.51 5.71
C VAL A 195 -5.01 10.84 7.01
N VAL A 196 -5.31 11.64 8.03
CA VAL A 196 -5.79 11.16 9.33
C VAL A 196 -7.19 10.56 9.16
N CYS A 197 -7.33 9.27 9.46
CA CYS A 197 -8.55 8.49 9.26
C CYS A 197 -9.37 8.24 10.52
N SER A 198 -8.91 8.75 11.67
CA SER A 198 -9.64 8.63 12.95
C SER A 198 -9.70 9.95 13.68
N GLU A 199 -10.69 10.09 14.54
CA GLU A 199 -10.87 11.22 15.45
C GLU A 199 -11.46 10.71 16.77
N ASN A 200 -10.90 11.13 17.90
CA ASN A 200 -11.33 10.69 19.24
C ASN A 200 -11.39 9.16 19.42
N GLY A 201 -10.49 8.41 18.77
CA GLY A 201 -10.44 6.95 18.84
C GLY A 201 -11.49 6.23 18.00
N GLU A 202 -12.27 6.95 17.19
CA GLU A 202 -13.25 6.39 16.25
C GLU A 202 -12.87 6.68 14.80
N PRO A 203 -13.27 5.79 13.85
CA PRO A 203 -13.00 6.03 12.44
C PRO A 203 -13.79 7.25 11.93
N ARG A 204 -13.13 8.12 11.17
CA ARG A 204 -13.82 9.22 10.49
C ARG A 204 -14.78 8.69 9.42
N PRO A 205 -15.87 9.40 9.14
CA PRO A 205 -16.77 9.03 8.04
C PRO A 205 -16.02 8.84 6.72
N ILE A 206 -16.33 7.78 5.98
CA ILE A 206 -15.68 7.42 4.72
C ILE A 206 -15.65 8.60 3.73
N ALA A 207 -16.76 9.34 3.62
CA ALA A 207 -16.86 10.49 2.75
C ALA A 207 -15.94 11.65 3.18
N ALA A 208 -15.75 11.86 4.50
CA ALA A 208 -14.85 12.89 5.02
C ALA A 208 -13.39 12.58 4.70
N VAL A 209 -12.98 11.31 4.84
CA VAL A 209 -11.64 10.84 4.46
C VAL A 209 -11.44 11.04 2.95
N SER A 210 -12.38 10.61 2.11
CA SER A 210 -12.36 10.80 0.65
C SER A 210 -12.26 12.27 0.24
N TYR A 211 -12.97 13.16 0.95
CA TYR A 211 -12.95 14.60 0.67
C TYR A 211 -11.59 15.23 1.00
N THR A 212 -10.94 14.77 2.06
CA THR A 212 -9.61 15.27 2.46
C THR A 212 -8.56 14.97 1.40
N HIS A 213 -8.55 13.77 0.81
CA HIS A 213 -7.64 13.44 -0.31
C HIS A 213 -7.85 14.37 -1.50
N LEU A 214 -9.09 14.73 -1.77
CA LEU A 214 -9.46 15.47 -2.98
C LEU A 214 -9.26 16.97 -2.84
N ARG A 215 -9.36 17.53 -1.62
CA ARG A 215 -8.99 18.93 -1.37
C ARG A 215 -7.49 19.18 -1.50
N ALA A 216 -6.67 18.20 -1.13
CA ALA A 216 -5.24 18.24 -1.45
C ALA A 216 -5.00 18.25 -2.98
N HIS A 217 -6.05 17.91 -3.76
CA HIS A 217 -6.05 17.79 -5.22
C HIS A 217 -7.04 18.73 -5.92
N GLU A 218 -7.49 19.82 -5.30
CA GLU A 218 -8.38 20.83 -5.92
C GLU A 218 -7.80 21.51 -7.17
N THR A 219 -6.67 21.03 -7.62
CA THR A 219 -6.20 21.17 -8.98
C THR A 219 -6.25 19.82 -9.70
N ALA A 220 -7.45 19.27 -9.92
CA ALA A 220 -7.62 18.16 -10.87
C ALA A 220 -7.01 18.52 -12.26
N ALA A 221 -6.86 19.80 -12.56
CA ALA A 221 -6.07 20.33 -13.68
C ALA A 221 -4.56 20.04 -13.57
N ASN A 222 -4.02 19.66 -12.41
CA ASN A 222 -2.61 19.28 -12.23
C ASN A 222 -2.40 17.75 -12.15
N LEU A 223 -3.45 16.95 -12.32
CA LEU A 223 -3.40 15.50 -12.40
C LEU A 223 -3.49 14.99 -13.85
N VAL A 224 -3.75 15.87 -14.80
CA VAL A 224 -3.80 15.57 -16.24
C VAL A 224 -2.61 16.19 -16.96
#